data_fb9fde0f59d4ecca7d2d156dd802113e
#
_entry.id   fb9fde0f59d4ecca7d2d156dd802113e
#
_cell.length_a   1.000
_cell.length_b   1.000
_cell.length_c   1.000
_cell.angle_alpha   90.00
_cell.angle_beta   90.00
_cell.angle_gamma   90.00
#
_symmetry.space_group_name_H-M   'P 1'
#
loop_
_entity.id
_entity.type
_entity.pdbx_description
1 polymer ?
#
loop_
_entity_poly.entity_id
_entity_poly.type
_entity_poly.pdbx_seq_one_letter_code
_entity_poly.pdbx_strand_id
1 'polypeptide(L)'
;MRDLSAKEKKLLLSLTVRTANIKRDENDPTKEIEFNLGTGTIIASGEDFYVMTAGHCVVGMDMDHIKVEWFNGKEFIRLKVHVVICCKYDENTGDDYAVLRIEKPDSDIDYAQIIKRFDLAIEEDNYFMLAYPPNARTGRLFEVKANIGDYWNVAADVNYAQDDFKTLINGCSGAGIFVYRHNRFYYVGMAVATRDQIGRFNDVLVKNPGVFDGYLPDDTKDVNFFDTLKIWEDWSDNLNAEERRTIIRNLNIDWLDYLTRKAQVLFPRDYNKKVDMYIKYYVKGMKIITDMLHSNASFVRELNRVNDKFFNKLLEIHKEDFDSSEGAYADLENITSEVRISIAARFPEDKDGTIAGDYALYRVAERLLNCHLDYKALP
;
A
#
# COMPACT_ATOMS: atom_id res chain seq x y z
N MET A 1 -10.18 -10.84 3.94
CA MET A 1 -9.05 -10.07 4.49
C MET A 1 -7.85 -11.00 4.51
N ARG A 2 -6.74 -10.68 3.87
CA ARG A 2 -5.57 -11.57 3.84
C ARG A 2 -4.68 -11.26 5.03
N ASP A 3 -4.58 -12.17 5.98
CA ASP A 3 -3.60 -12.10 7.05
C ASP A 3 -2.18 -12.32 6.52
N LEU A 4 -1.21 -11.61 7.10
CA LEU A 4 0.19 -11.91 6.84
C LEU A 4 0.54 -13.31 7.36
N SER A 5 1.19 -14.10 6.53
CA SER A 5 1.75 -15.39 6.94
C SER A 5 2.86 -15.21 7.99
N ALA A 6 3.23 -16.28 8.70
CA ALA A 6 4.31 -16.25 9.68
C ALA A 6 5.65 -15.78 9.08
N LYS A 7 5.92 -16.15 7.80
CA LYS A 7 7.11 -15.72 7.07
C LYS A 7 7.08 -14.21 6.80
N GLU A 8 5.94 -13.69 6.34
CA GLU A 8 5.75 -12.26 6.05
C GLU A 8 5.83 -11.43 7.34
N LYS A 9 5.23 -11.90 8.44
CA LYS A 9 5.35 -11.25 9.76
C LYS A 9 6.79 -11.18 10.23
N LYS A 10 7.56 -12.28 10.08
CA LYS A 10 8.98 -12.30 10.42
C LYS A 10 9.78 -11.32 9.55
N LEU A 11 9.46 -11.24 8.26
CA LEU A 11 10.09 -10.32 7.35
C LEU A 11 9.79 -8.86 7.73
N LEU A 12 8.53 -8.54 8.04
CA LEU A 12 8.13 -7.20 8.49
C LEU A 12 8.83 -6.80 9.80
N LEU A 13 9.00 -7.74 10.74
CA LEU A 13 9.77 -7.53 11.97
C LEU A 13 11.21 -7.12 11.67
N SER A 14 11.85 -7.73 10.69
CA SER A 14 13.23 -7.39 10.32
C SER A 14 13.38 -6.04 9.62
N LEU A 15 12.30 -5.50 9.06
CA LEU A 15 12.26 -4.16 8.45
C LEU A 15 12.03 -3.04 9.49
N THR A 16 11.73 -3.39 10.74
CA THR A 16 11.28 -2.43 11.74
C THR A 16 12.28 -2.35 12.88
N VAL A 17 12.59 -1.15 13.32
CA VAL A 17 13.49 -0.88 14.45
C VAL A 17 12.78 -0.10 15.54
N ARG A 18 13.23 -0.28 16.78
CA ARG A 18 12.90 0.59 17.90
C ARG A 18 13.87 1.77 17.90
N THR A 19 13.35 2.97 18.05
CA THR A 19 14.14 4.19 18.21
C THR A 19 13.90 4.81 19.58
N ALA A 20 14.93 5.38 20.17
CA ALA A 20 14.82 6.11 21.43
C ALA A 20 15.94 7.16 21.51
N ASN A 21 15.68 8.20 22.27
CA ASN A 21 16.75 9.06 22.74
C ASN A 21 17.26 8.52 24.08
N ILE A 22 18.56 8.65 24.32
CA ILE A 22 19.18 8.23 25.56
C ILE A 22 19.89 9.39 26.24
N LYS A 23 19.85 9.40 27.54
CA LYS A 23 20.71 10.24 28.39
C LYS A 23 21.29 9.38 29.52
N ARG A 24 22.44 9.79 30.02
CA ARG A 24 23.02 9.14 31.20
C ARG A 24 22.23 9.52 32.44
N ASP A 25 22.03 8.58 33.33
CA ASP A 25 21.44 8.83 34.65
C ASP A 25 22.39 9.74 35.45
N GLU A 26 21.88 10.82 36.01
CA GLU A 26 22.67 11.78 36.81
C GLU A 26 23.22 11.12 38.08
N ASN A 27 22.54 10.11 38.61
CA ASN A 27 22.92 9.38 39.84
C ASN A 27 23.75 8.13 39.54
N ASP A 28 23.70 7.59 38.32
CA ASP A 28 24.48 6.43 37.89
C ASP A 28 24.90 6.58 36.41
N PRO A 29 26.10 7.12 36.15
CA PRO A 29 26.59 7.36 34.79
C PRO A 29 26.74 6.09 33.93
N THR A 30 26.64 4.90 34.53
CA THR A 30 26.67 3.63 33.79
C THR A 30 25.31 3.26 33.23
N LYS A 31 24.24 3.89 33.73
CA LYS A 31 22.86 3.63 33.33
C LYS A 31 22.37 4.61 32.27
N GLU A 32 21.84 4.07 31.18
CA GLU A 32 21.13 4.85 30.16
C GLU A 32 19.64 4.96 30.53
N ILE A 33 19.10 6.17 30.40
CA ILE A 33 17.65 6.43 30.51
C ILE A 33 17.13 6.71 29.11
N GLU A 34 16.17 5.91 28.66
CA GLU A 34 15.50 6.06 27.37
C GLU A 34 14.31 7.04 27.49
N PHE A 35 14.16 7.89 26.49
CA PHE A 35 13.01 8.78 26.35
C PHE A 35 12.72 9.00 24.86
N ASN A 36 11.59 9.65 24.53
CA ASN A 36 11.12 9.84 23.15
C ASN A 36 11.15 8.51 22.36
N LEU A 37 10.53 7.49 22.95
CA LEU A 37 10.44 6.18 22.33
C LEU A 37 9.65 6.25 21.03
N GLY A 38 10.16 5.61 20.00
CA GLY A 38 9.54 5.55 18.69
C GLY A 38 9.85 4.26 17.95
N THR A 39 9.41 4.23 16.74
CA THR A 39 9.64 3.15 15.79
C THR A 39 10.28 3.74 14.53
N GLY A 40 11.02 2.93 13.79
CA GLY A 40 11.56 3.31 12.49
C GLY A 40 11.48 2.16 11.50
N THR A 41 11.67 2.49 10.24
CA THR A 41 11.68 1.51 9.14
C THR A 41 13.04 1.50 8.47
N ILE A 42 13.65 0.32 8.35
CA ILE A 42 14.89 0.12 7.59
C ILE A 42 14.58 0.09 6.11
N ILE A 43 15.36 0.82 5.32
CA ILE A 43 15.43 0.73 3.87
C ILE A 43 16.90 0.68 3.43
N ALA A 44 17.20 0.05 2.30
CA ALA A 44 18.57 -0.07 1.80
C ALA A 44 18.70 0.40 0.36
N SER A 45 19.88 0.93 0.05
CA SER A 45 20.33 1.25 -1.30
C SER A 45 21.78 0.77 -1.45
N GLY A 46 22.00 -0.24 -2.26
CA GLY A 46 23.31 -0.91 -2.35
C GLY A 46 23.76 -1.43 -0.98
N GLU A 47 24.93 -0.97 -0.53
CA GLU A 47 25.50 -1.32 0.77
C GLU A 47 25.12 -0.34 1.89
N ASP A 48 24.40 0.72 1.59
CA ASP A 48 23.97 1.72 2.57
C ASP A 48 22.59 1.39 3.15
N PHE A 49 22.48 1.54 4.49
CA PHE A 49 21.27 1.26 5.25
C PHE A 49 20.76 2.53 5.91
N TYR A 50 19.47 2.73 5.84
CA TYR A 50 18.81 3.92 6.37
C TYR A 50 17.64 3.53 7.27
N VAL A 51 17.35 4.38 8.26
CA VAL A 51 16.12 4.32 9.05
C VAL A 51 15.31 5.58 8.80
N MET A 52 14.06 5.40 8.39
CA MET A 52 13.04 6.44 8.35
C MET A 52 12.28 6.41 9.68
N THR A 53 12.15 7.54 10.35
CA THR A 53 11.44 7.66 11.64
C THR A 53 10.83 9.05 11.80
N ALA A 54 10.06 9.27 12.86
CA ALA A 54 9.50 10.58 13.19
C ALA A 54 10.61 11.54 13.66
N GLY A 55 10.52 12.81 13.27
CA GLY A 55 11.51 13.85 13.59
C GLY A 55 11.59 14.11 15.09
N HIS A 56 10.45 14.16 15.80
CA HIS A 56 10.43 14.38 17.25
C HIS A 56 11.14 13.29 18.05
N CYS A 57 11.33 12.08 17.48
CA CYS A 57 12.08 11.00 18.12
C CYS A 57 13.61 11.24 18.12
N VAL A 58 14.11 12.18 17.32
CA VAL A 58 15.56 12.40 17.17
C VAL A 58 15.97 13.88 17.23
N VAL A 59 15.03 14.83 17.22
CA VAL A 59 15.31 16.26 17.19
C VAL A 59 16.15 16.72 18.39
N GLY A 60 17.18 17.51 18.12
CA GLY A 60 18.05 18.10 19.14
C GLY A 60 19.03 17.15 19.78
N MET A 61 19.19 15.92 19.25
CA MET A 61 20.10 14.91 19.77
C MET A 61 21.35 14.76 18.92
N ASP A 62 22.49 14.59 19.58
CA ASP A 62 23.70 14.11 18.93
C ASP A 62 23.55 12.63 18.59
N MET A 63 24.27 12.16 17.58
CA MET A 63 24.20 10.77 17.10
C MET A 63 24.42 9.72 18.20
N ASP A 64 25.33 9.99 19.15
CA ASP A 64 25.64 9.07 20.25
C ASP A 64 24.49 8.93 21.27
N HIS A 65 23.54 9.89 21.24
CA HIS A 65 22.35 9.88 22.08
C HIS A 65 21.10 9.34 21.36
N ILE A 66 21.23 8.94 20.09
CA ILE A 66 20.18 8.26 19.35
C ILE A 66 20.42 6.74 19.44
N LYS A 67 19.45 6.04 20.01
CA LYS A 67 19.45 4.59 20.10
C LYS A 67 18.57 4.01 19.01
N VAL A 68 19.13 3.14 18.18
CA VAL A 68 18.39 2.37 17.18
C VAL A 68 18.62 0.89 17.50
N GLU A 69 17.54 0.15 17.70
CA GLU A 69 17.61 -1.29 18.03
C GLU A 69 16.80 -2.10 17.04
N TRP A 70 17.44 -3.10 16.50
CA TRP A 70 16.86 -4.05 15.57
C TRP A 70 16.63 -5.41 16.25
N PHE A 71 15.47 -6.01 16.03
CA PHE A 71 15.14 -7.31 16.60
C PHE A 71 15.58 -8.46 15.67
N ASN A 72 16.55 -9.26 16.06
CA ASN A 72 17.10 -10.37 15.28
C ASN A 72 16.27 -11.66 15.34
N GLY A 73 15.10 -11.62 15.98
CA GLY A 73 14.25 -12.79 16.24
C GLY A 73 14.44 -13.42 17.63
N LYS A 74 15.45 -12.97 18.38
CA LYS A 74 15.76 -13.43 19.75
C LYS A 74 15.88 -12.27 20.73
N GLU A 75 16.64 -11.26 20.36
CA GLU A 75 16.95 -10.08 21.17
C GLU A 75 17.09 -8.82 20.33
N PHE A 76 17.07 -7.68 20.99
CA PHE A 76 17.36 -6.40 20.37
C PHE A 76 18.86 -6.17 20.26
N ILE A 77 19.33 -5.87 19.05
CA ILE A 77 20.72 -5.52 18.76
C ILE A 77 20.77 -4.03 18.47
N ARG A 78 21.63 -3.30 19.18
CA ARG A 78 21.86 -1.87 18.92
C ARG A 78 22.62 -1.70 17.62
N LEU A 79 22.07 -0.93 16.71
CA LEU A 79 22.70 -0.53 15.44
C LEU A 79 23.36 0.84 15.61
N LYS A 80 24.57 0.97 15.10
CA LYS A 80 25.29 2.26 15.13
C LYS A 80 24.67 3.23 14.15
N VAL A 81 24.39 4.45 14.61
CA VAL A 81 24.00 5.58 13.76
C VAL A 81 25.28 6.26 13.27
N HIS A 82 25.45 6.36 11.95
CA HIS A 82 26.62 7.00 11.35
C HIS A 82 26.38 8.46 11.05
N VAL A 83 25.16 8.81 10.62
CA VAL A 83 24.80 10.18 10.23
C VAL A 83 23.30 10.39 10.41
N VAL A 84 22.90 11.54 10.91
CA VAL A 84 21.54 12.08 10.79
C VAL A 84 21.50 12.87 9.47
N ILE A 85 20.91 12.29 8.42
CA ILE A 85 20.84 12.88 7.09
C ILE A 85 19.90 14.07 7.08
N CYS A 86 18.71 13.89 7.67
CA CYS A 86 17.78 14.98 7.93
C CYS A 86 17.01 14.72 9.21
N CYS A 87 16.60 15.79 9.86
CA CYS A 87 15.62 15.78 10.93
C CYS A 87 14.77 17.04 10.80
N LYS A 88 13.48 16.86 10.58
CA LYS A 88 12.49 17.93 10.48
C LYS A 88 11.43 17.69 11.53
N TYR A 89 11.28 18.64 12.42
CA TYR A 89 10.21 18.67 13.40
C TYR A 89 9.78 20.12 13.59
N ASP A 90 8.57 20.42 13.17
CA ASP A 90 7.93 21.73 13.35
C ASP A 90 6.41 21.53 13.47
N GLU A 91 5.87 21.80 14.65
CA GLU A 91 4.45 21.69 14.94
C GLU A 91 3.58 22.63 14.09
N ASN A 92 4.12 23.78 13.64
CA ASN A 92 3.37 24.77 12.86
C ASN A 92 3.22 24.34 11.40
N THR A 93 4.26 23.73 10.81
CA THR A 93 4.22 23.21 9.43
C THR A 93 3.71 21.77 9.39
N GLY A 94 3.69 21.11 10.54
CA GLY A 94 3.38 19.71 10.66
C GLY A 94 4.48 18.79 10.13
N ASP A 95 5.70 19.31 9.91
CA ASP A 95 6.86 18.49 9.56
C ASP A 95 7.27 17.63 10.75
N ASP A 96 7.32 16.31 10.54
CA ASP A 96 7.72 15.37 11.57
C ASP A 96 8.31 14.11 10.93
N TYR A 97 9.57 14.21 10.48
CA TYR A 97 10.27 13.09 9.86
C TYR A 97 11.80 13.23 10.00
N ALA A 98 12.49 12.08 10.02
CA ALA A 98 13.94 12.01 10.03
C ALA A 98 14.44 10.82 9.23
N VAL A 99 15.68 10.95 8.72
CA VAL A 99 16.43 9.88 8.06
C VAL A 99 17.78 9.74 8.74
N LEU A 100 18.08 8.54 9.20
CA LEU A 100 19.35 8.16 9.81
C LEU A 100 20.07 7.18 8.90
N ARG A 101 21.37 7.35 8.66
CA ARG A 101 22.21 6.31 8.09
C ARG A 101 22.77 5.45 9.22
N ILE A 102 22.57 4.14 9.11
CA ILE A 102 22.92 3.17 10.14
C ILE A 102 23.90 2.13 9.61
N GLU A 103 24.53 1.39 10.51
CA GLU A 103 25.24 0.17 10.14
C GLU A 103 24.28 -0.90 9.60
N LYS A 104 24.82 -1.79 8.77
CA LYS A 104 24.07 -2.92 8.22
C LYS A 104 23.61 -3.86 9.35
N PRO A 105 22.33 -4.22 9.43
CA PRO A 105 21.87 -5.28 10.30
C PRO A 105 22.55 -6.61 9.96
N ASP A 106 22.98 -7.36 10.97
CA ASP A 106 23.56 -8.70 10.78
C ASP A 106 22.45 -9.72 10.41
N SER A 107 22.07 -9.71 9.14
CA SER A 107 21.03 -10.58 8.59
C SER A 107 21.31 -10.94 7.13
N ASP A 108 20.82 -12.13 6.73
CA ASP A 108 20.87 -12.62 5.34
C ASP A 108 19.76 -12.01 4.44
N ILE A 109 19.06 -10.99 4.92
CA ILE A 109 17.94 -10.39 4.22
C ILE A 109 18.44 -9.39 3.18
N ASP A 110 18.02 -9.56 1.94
CA ASP A 110 18.21 -8.56 0.88
C ASP A 110 17.16 -7.45 1.00
N TYR A 111 17.45 -6.44 1.81
CA TYR A 111 16.54 -5.32 2.07
C TYR A 111 16.18 -4.56 0.80
N ALA A 112 17.11 -4.40 -0.15
CA ALA A 112 16.85 -3.68 -1.39
C ALA A 112 15.79 -4.36 -2.27
N GLN A 113 15.64 -5.69 -2.13
CA GLN A 113 14.63 -6.46 -2.86
C GLN A 113 13.31 -6.57 -2.14
N ILE A 114 13.29 -6.55 -0.79
CA ILE A 114 12.08 -6.85 -0.03
C ILE A 114 11.29 -5.62 0.39
N ILE A 115 11.86 -4.42 0.32
CA ILE A 115 11.18 -3.16 0.65
C ILE A 115 11.51 -2.07 -0.35
N LYS A 116 10.48 -1.33 -0.74
CA LYS A 116 10.58 -0.08 -1.53
C LYS A 116 9.61 0.95 -0.99
N ARG A 117 9.94 2.24 -1.17
CA ARG A 117 8.99 3.34 -0.93
C ARG A 117 8.01 3.43 -2.09
N PHE A 118 6.77 3.76 -1.77
CA PHE A 118 5.72 3.94 -2.76
C PHE A 118 4.77 5.06 -2.34
N ASP A 119 4.64 6.10 -3.17
CA ASP A 119 3.98 7.35 -2.79
C ASP A 119 2.44 7.31 -2.83
N LEU A 120 1.85 6.21 -3.25
CA LEU A 120 0.40 6.08 -3.42
C LEU A 120 -0.17 4.97 -2.55
N ALA A 121 -1.07 5.35 -1.65
CA ALA A 121 -1.93 4.42 -0.95
C ALA A 121 -3.16 4.14 -1.82
N ILE A 122 -3.48 2.87 -2.03
CA ILE A 122 -4.67 2.42 -2.76
C ILE A 122 -5.73 2.07 -1.71
N GLU A 123 -6.90 2.71 -1.74
CA GLU A 123 -7.95 2.60 -0.70
C GLU A 123 -8.44 1.16 -0.43
N GLU A 124 -8.27 0.24 -1.39
CA GLU A 124 -8.71 -1.15 -1.29
C GLU A 124 -7.68 -2.09 -0.64
N ASP A 125 -6.48 -1.59 -0.30
CA ASP A 125 -5.43 -2.41 0.26
C ASP A 125 -5.57 -2.61 1.77
N ASN A 126 -5.19 -3.80 2.21
CA ASN A 126 -4.94 -4.06 3.63
C ASN A 126 -3.53 -3.55 3.95
N TYR A 127 -3.47 -2.51 4.76
CA TYR A 127 -2.22 -1.95 5.24
C TYR A 127 -1.86 -2.55 6.59
N PHE A 128 -0.56 -2.66 6.82
CA PHE A 128 0.00 -3.17 8.06
C PHE A 128 0.97 -2.15 8.64
N MET A 129 0.90 -1.94 9.92
CA MET A 129 1.85 -1.14 10.68
C MET A 129 2.47 -2.04 11.75
N LEU A 130 3.79 -2.12 11.81
CA LEU A 130 4.48 -2.74 12.90
C LEU A 130 5.14 -1.66 13.76
N ALA A 131 4.92 -1.71 15.06
CA ALA A 131 5.46 -0.74 15.99
C ALA A 131 5.96 -1.38 17.28
N TYR A 132 6.77 -0.63 18.03
CA TYR A 132 7.31 -1.04 19.32
C TYR A 132 6.76 -0.17 20.47
N PRO A 133 5.54 -0.45 20.95
CA PRO A 133 5.04 0.20 22.17
C PRO A 133 5.98 -0.07 23.35
N PRO A 134 6.08 0.83 24.36
CA PRO A 134 7.05 0.75 25.44
C PRO A 134 7.03 -0.55 26.21
N ASN A 135 5.89 -1.20 26.32
CA ASN A 135 5.71 -2.45 27.07
C ASN A 135 5.78 -3.72 26.19
N ALA A 136 6.00 -3.57 24.87
CA ALA A 136 6.09 -4.71 23.97
C ALA A 136 7.50 -5.30 23.97
N ARG A 137 7.63 -6.58 24.34
CA ARG A 137 8.90 -7.33 24.23
C ARG A 137 9.28 -7.63 22.79
N THR A 138 8.28 -7.61 21.89
CA THR A 138 8.42 -7.81 20.45
C THR A 138 7.54 -6.79 19.74
N GLY A 139 7.79 -6.53 18.46
CA GLY A 139 6.95 -5.62 17.69
C GLY A 139 5.47 -6.05 17.69
N ARG A 140 4.59 -5.09 17.72
CA ARG A 140 3.15 -5.29 17.62
C ARG A 140 2.66 -4.93 16.22
N LEU A 141 1.89 -5.83 15.63
CA LEU A 141 1.30 -5.65 14.32
C LEU A 141 -0.10 -5.04 14.46
N PHE A 142 -0.36 -4.01 13.68
CA PHE A 142 -1.66 -3.35 13.55
C PHE A 142 -2.14 -3.44 12.11
N GLU A 143 -3.44 -3.63 11.91
CA GLU A 143 -4.08 -3.36 10.65
C GLU A 143 -4.41 -1.86 10.55
N VAL A 144 -4.21 -1.28 9.38
CA VAL A 144 -4.46 0.12 9.11
C VAL A 144 -5.35 0.23 7.87
N LYS A 145 -6.36 1.09 7.94
CA LYS A 145 -7.22 1.41 6.80
C LYS A 145 -6.97 2.84 6.37
N ALA A 146 -6.63 3.01 5.11
CA ALA A 146 -6.50 4.34 4.53
C ALA A 146 -7.85 5.07 4.57
N ASN A 147 -7.82 6.33 4.97
CA ASN A 147 -8.93 7.25 4.88
C ASN A 147 -8.61 8.35 3.86
N ILE A 148 -9.65 9.07 3.44
CA ILE A 148 -9.48 10.29 2.65
C ILE A 148 -8.80 11.33 3.54
N GLY A 149 -7.56 11.70 3.22
CA GLY A 149 -6.75 12.66 3.96
C GLY A 149 -5.60 12.00 4.75
N ASP A 150 -4.98 12.80 5.61
CA ASP A 150 -3.74 12.44 6.29
C ASP A 150 -3.95 11.54 7.53
N TYR A 151 -5.18 11.32 7.96
CA TYR A 151 -5.50 10.47 9.11
C TYR A 151 -6.05 9.12 8.67
N TRP A 152 -5.34 8.07 9.05
CA TRP A 152 -5.70 6.70 8.73
C TRP A 152 -6.18 5.95 9.96
N ASN A 153 -7.22 5.13 9.78
CA ASN A 153 -7.82 4.38 10.87
C ASN A 153 -7.00 3.14 11.21
N VAL A 154 -6.62 3.00 12.46
CA VAL A 154 -5.97 1.79 12.99
C VAL A 154 -7.05 0.88 13.54
N ALA A 155 -7.19 -0.31 12.98
CA ALA A 155 -8.06 -1.33 13.53
C ALA A 155 -7.50 -1.78 14.89
N ALA A 156 -8.08 -1.27 15.96
CA ALA A 156 -7.81 -1.79 17.29
C ALA A 156 -8.49 -3.15 17.43
N ASP A 157 -7.77 -4.11 17.98
CA ASP A 157 -8.36 -5.37 18.43
C ASP A 157 -9.49 -5.02 19.44
N VAL A 158 -10.70 -5.50 19.19
CA VAL A 158 -11.97 -5.06 19.82
C VAL A 158 -11.99 -5.19 21.36
N ASN A 159 -10.93 -5.69 21.95
CA ASN A 159 -10.82 -6.01 23.39
C ASN A 159 -10.14 -4.92 24.24
N TYR A 160 -9.79 -3.76 23.67
CA TYR A 160 -9.13 -2.69 24.45
C TYR A 160 -10.13 -1.57 24.80
N ALA A 161 -10.20 -1.24 26.09
CA ALA A 161 -10.91 -0.06 26.57
C ALA A 161 -10.27 1.22 25.98
N GLN A 162 -11.06 2.28 25.80
CA GLN A 162 -10.59 3.54 25.16
C GLN A 162 -9.33 4.14 25.79
N ASP A 163 -9.12 3.94 27.09
CA ASP A 163 -7.92 4.43 27.79
C ASP A 163 -6.62 3.69 27.42
N ASP A 164 -6.73 2.49 26.83
CA ASP A 164 -5.57 1.68 26.44
C ASP A 164 -5.02 2.06 25.06
N PHE A 165 -5.81 2.69 24.19
CA PHE A 165 -5.36 3.05 22.83
C PHE A 165 -4.17 4.01 22.85
N LYS A 166 -4.18 5.04 23.71
CA LYS A 166 -3.05 5.95 23.88
C LYS A 166 -1.77 5.22 24.31
N THR A 167 -1.91 4.27 25.22
CA THR A 167 -0.78 3.44 25.67
C THR A 167 -0.29 2.51 24.55
N LEU A 168 -1.22 2.03 23.72
CA LEU A 168 -0.92 1.15 22.59
C LEU A 168 -0.15 1.83 21.48
N ILE A 169 -0.45 3.08 21.17
CA ILE A 169 0.19 3.84 20.08
C ILE A 169 1.37 4.69 20.56
N ASN A 170 1.57 4.82 21.87
CA ASN A 170 2.82 5.39 22.39
C ASN A 170 4.00 4.54 21.90
N GLY A 171 5.01 5.17 21.30
CA GLY A 171 6.12 4.47 20.64
C GLY A 171 5.83 4.00 19.21
N CYS A 172 4.61 4.24 18.67
CA CYS A 172 4.31 4.01 17.26
C CYS A 172 4.79 5.13 16.33
N SER A 173 5.15 6.29 16.88
CA SER A 173 5.71 7.42 16.11
C SER A 173 6.91 6.97 15.29
N GLY A 174 6.87 7.23 13.98
CA GLY A 174 7.87 6.76 13.02
C GLY A 174 7.62 5.35 12.46
N ALA A 175 6.58 4.65 12.93
CA ALA A 175 6.24 3.33 12.41
C ALA A 175 5.83 3.41 10.94
N GLY A 176 6.43 2.56 10.11
CA GLY A 176 6.07 2.42 8.72
C GLY A 176 4.71 1.77 8.54
N ILE A 177 3.99 2.24 7.53
CA ILE A 177 2.75 1.63 7.04
C ILE A 177 3.07 0.94 5.73
N PHE A 178 2.66 -0.31 5.63
CA PHE A 178 3.07 -1.19 4.54
C PHE A 178 1.88 -1.85 3.86
N VAL A 179 2.02 -2.07 2.56
CA VAL A 179 1.25 -3.06 1.81
C VAL A 179 2.20 -4.16 1.35
N TYR A 180 1.73 -5.41 1.35
CA TYR A 180 2.50 -6.54 0.86
C TYR A 180 1.95 -7.02 -0.48
N ARG A 181 2.75 -6.86 -1.54
CA ARG A 181 2.42 -7.29 -2.91
C ARG A 181 3.66 -7.85 -3.60
N HIS A 182 3.49 -8.77 -4.51
CA HIS A 182 4.56 -9.34 -5.36
C HIS A 182 5.80 -9.82 -4.57
N ASN A 183 5.56 -10.46 -3.41
CA ASN A 183 6.61 -10.91 -2.49
C ASN A 183 7.49 -9.80 -1.91
N ARG A 184 6.98 -8.55 -1.84
CA ARG A 184 7.68 -7.36 -1.37
C ARG A 184 6.77 -6.50 -0.50
N PHE A 185 7.35 -5.82 0.47
CA PHE A 185 6.70 -4.76 1.21
C PHE A 185 6.88 -3.42 0.50
N TYR A 186 5.80 -2.68 0.37
CA TYR A 186 5.82 -1.30 -0.07
C TYR A 186 5.53 -0.41 1.12
N TYR A 187 6.47 0.46 1.42
CA TYR A 187 6.33 1.50 2.43
C TYR A 187 5.52 2.66 1.84
N VAL A 188 4.30 2.82 2.33
CA VAL A 188 3.32 3.77 1.77
C VAL A 188 3.03 4.94 2.69
N GLY A 189 3.59 4.96 3.88
CA GLY A 189 3.42 6.05 4.84
C GLY A 189 4.13 5.80 6.15
N MET A 190 4.16 6.83 6.98
CA MET A 190 4.72 6.81 8.33
C MET A 190 3.71 7.38 9.31
N ALA A 191 3.42 6.64 10.37
CA ALA A 191 2.61 7.12 11.47
C ALA A 191 3.43 8.11 12.34
N VAL A 192 2.93 9.32 12.58
CA VAL A 192 3.65 10.33 13.35
C VAL A 192 2.93 10.79 14.61
N ALA A 193 1.60 10.82 14.59
CA ALA A 193 0.80 11.30 15.72
C ALA A 193 -0.60 10.71 15.69
N THR A 194 -1.36 10.90 16.75
CA THR A 194 -2.81 10.67 16.78
C THR A 194 -3.56 11.94 16.48
N ARG A 195 -4.81 11.80 16.01
CA ARG A 195 -5.70 12.94 15.72
C ARG A 195 -5.93 13.81 16.95
N ASP A 196 -6.02 13.20 18.12
CA ASP A 196 -6.09 13.91 19.38
C ASP A 196 -5.04 13.34 20.35
N GLN A 197 -4.59 14.20 21.28
CA GLN A 197 -3.61 13.80 22.30
C GLN A 197 -4.15 12.74 23.28
N ILE A 198 -5.43 12.44 23.22
CA ILE A 198 -6.13 11.52 24.13
C ILE A 198 -6.39 10.16 23.45
N GLY A 199 -6.21 10.05 22.11
CA GLY A 199 -6.38 8.80 21.35
C GLY A 199 -7.85 8.31 21.31
N ARG A 200 -8.83 9.22 21.33
CA ARG A 200 -10.27 8.85 21.27
C ARG A 200 -10.69 8.31 19.90
N PHE A 201 -10.00 8.76 18.87
CA PHE A 201 -10.22 8.30 17.50
C PHE A 201 -9.09 7.34 17.18
N ASN A 202 -9.35 6.12 16.89
CA ASN A 202 -8.34 5.11 16.50
C ASN A 202 -7.62 5.51 15.19
N ASP A 203 -7.24 6.78 15.04
CA ASP A 203 -6.64 7.36 13.85
C ASP A 203 -5.20 7.77 14.13
N VAL A 204 -4.33 7.52 13.16
CA VAL A 204 -2.96 8.03 13.13
C VAL A 204 -2.79 9.01 11.98
N LEU A 205 -2.08 10.10 12.23
CA LEU A 205 -1.60 11.00 11.18
C LEU A 205 -0.49 10.29 10.41
N VAL A 206 -0.64 10.23 9.09
CA VAL A 206 0.29 9.53 8.20
C VAL A 206 1.02 10.52 7.32
N LYS A 207 2.34 10.47 7.34
CA LYS A 207 3.19 11.20 6.40
C LYS A 207 3.43 10.36 5.15
N ASN A 208 3.26 10.99 3.99
CA ASN A 208 3.54 10.39 2.70
C ASN A 208 5.06 10.14 2.53
N PRO A 209 5.49 9.03 1.92
CA PRO A 209 6.91 8.73 1.68
C PRO A 209 7.67 9.76 0.86
N GLY A 210 6.97 10.59 0.07
CA GLY A 210 7.57 11.68 -0.70
C GLY A 210 8.32 12.71 0.14
N VAL A 211 8.03 12.83 1.46
CA VAL A 211 8.80 13.71 2.38
C VAL A 211 10.28 13.30 2.48
N PHE A 212 10.62 12.07 2.12
CA PHE A 212 11.99 11.54 2.13
C PHE A 212 12.74 11.77 0.82
N ASP A 213 12.10 12.37 -0.19
CA ASP A 213 12.74 12.68 -1.47
C ASP A 213 13.85 13.71 -1.30
N GLY A 214 14.96 13.49 -1.97
CA GLY A 214 16.17 14.30 -1.80
C GLY A 214 17.03 13.93 -0.58
N TYR A 215 16.54 13.04 0.33
CA TYR A 215 17.30 12.55 1.48
C TYR A 215 17.67 11.06 1.36
N LEU A 216 16.89 10.31 0.63
CA LEU A 216 17.14 8.90 0.33
C LEU A 216 17.45 8.72 -1.15
N PRO A 217 18.31 7.75 -1.51
CA PRO A 217 18.59 7.41 -2.90
C PRO A 217 17.34 7.04 -3.70
N ASP A 218 17.32 7.36 -4.99
CA ASP A 218 16.16 7.14 -5.87
C ASP A 218 15.81 5.66 -6.02
N ASP A 219 16.80 4.78 -5.98
CA ASP A 219 16.60 3.32 -6.07
C ASP A 219 15.85 2.73 -4.85
N THR A 220 15.66 3.52 -3.77
CA THR A 220 14.78 3.15 -2.65
C THR A 220 13.31 3.32 -2.99
N LYS A 221 12.98 4.12 -4.00
CA LYS A 221 11.64 4.19 -4.56
C LYS A 221 11.38 3.00 -5.47
N ASP A 222 10.17 2.52 -5.46
CA ASP A 222 9.70 1.71 -6.57
C ASP A 222 9.28 2.61 -7.73
N VAL A 223 10.28 3.10 -8.46
CA VAL A 223 10.07 3.65 -9.80
C VAL A 223 9.44 2.58 -10.70
N ASN A 224 9.66 1.32 -10.40
CA ASN A 224 9.20 0.18 -11.19
C ASN A 224 7.77 -0.28 -10.88
N PHE A 225 7.09 0.20 -9.86
CA PHE A 225 5.64 0.04 -9.87
C PHE A 225 5.05 0.84 -11.04
N PHE A 226 5.64 1.96 -11.37
CA PHE A 226 5.34 2.73 -12.58
C PHE A 226 6.17 2.27 -13.78
N ASP A 227 7.38 1.74 -13.63
CA ASP A 227 8.13 1.06 -14.70
C ASP A 227 7.63 -0.36 -14.94
N THR A 228 7.06 -1.02 -13.98
CA THR A 228 6.16 -2.16 -14.21
C THR A 228 4.98 -1.69 -15.07
N LEU A 229 4.50 -0.48 -14.93
CA LEU A 229 3.46 0.10 -15.75
C LEU A 229 4.03 0.62 -17.10
N LYS A 230 5.28 1.02 -17.18
CA LYS A 230 5.98 1.31 -18.44
C LYS A 230 6.42 0.05 -19.19
N ILE A 231 6.78 -0.99 -18.48
CA ILE A 231 6.79 -2.38 -18.96
C ILE A 231 5.39 -2.73 -19.48
N TRP A 232 4.30 -2.25 -18.88
CA TRP A 232 2.95 -2.40 -19.37
C TRP A 232 2.69 -1.56 -20.65
N GLU A 233 3.42 -0.46 -20.91
CA GLU A 233 3.37 0.27 -22.17
C GLU A 233 3.97 -0.51 -23.33
N ASP A 234 5.19 -0.99 -23.17
CA ASP A 234 5.86 -1.87 -24.12
C ASP A 234 5.15 -3.24 -24.20
N TRP A 235 4.47 -3.59 -23.14
CA TRP A 235 3.75 -4.82 -22.91
C TRP A 235 2.42 -4.93 -23.65
N SER A 236 1.58 -3.92 -23.63
CA SER A 236 0.22 -4.02 -24.17
C SER A 236 0.22 -4.31 -25.68
N ASP A 237 1.26 -3.85 -26.37
CA ASP A 237 1.38 -3.96 -27.81
C ASP A 237 2.26 -5.13 -28.29
N ASN A 238 3.21 -5.60 -27.49
CA ASN A 238 4.21 -6.61 -27.87
C ASN A 238 4.06 -7.97 -27.18
N LEU A 239 3.26 -8.09 -26.12
CA LEU A 239 3.08 -9.37 -25.44
C LEU A 239 2.13 -10.31 -26.18
N ASN A 240 2.53 -11.57 -26.26
CA ASN A 240 1.62 -12.63 -26.67
C ASN A 240 0.58 -12.94 -25.58
N ALA A 241 -0.45 -13.73 -25.93
CA ALA A 241 -1.54 -14.05 -25.03
C ALA A 241 -1.09 -14.78 -23.74
N GLU A 242 -0.10 -15.68 -23.84
CA GLU A 242 0.37 -16.46 -22.70
C GLU A 242 1.18 -15.60 -21.71
N GLU A 243 1.98 -14.68 -22.22
CA GLU A 243 2.68 -13.71 -21.39
C GLU A 243 1.69 -12.86 -20.59
N ARG A 244 0.64 -12.33 -21.23
CA ARG A 244 -0.43 -11.59 -20.53
C ARG A 244 -1.12 -12.43 -19.45
N ARG A 245 -1.44 -13.71 -19.74
CA ARG A 245 -2.03 -14.64 -18.76
C ARG A 245 -1.10 -14.90 -17.58
N THR A 246 0.19 -15.06 -17.84
CA THR A 246 1.20 -15.25 -16.79
C THR A 246 1.24 -14.07 -15.83
N ILE A 247 1.08 -12.87 -16.36
CA ILE A 247 1.02 -11.65 -15.55
C ILE A 247 -0.20 -11.61 -14.66
N ILE A 248 -1.37 -11.88 -15.22
CA ILE A 248 -2.61 -11.94 -14.42
C ILE A 248 -2.49 -12.99 -13.31
N ARG A 249 -1.91 -14.16 -13.59
CA ARG A 249 -1.63 -15.18 -12.54
C ARG A 249 -0.68 -14.67 -11.47
N ASN A 250 0.30 -13.85 -11.82
CA ASN A 250 1.24 -13.27 -10.87
C ASN A 250 0.59 -12.18 -10.00
N LEU A 251 -0.39 -11.45 -10.52
CA LEU A 251 -1.19 -10.49 -9.75
C LEU A 251 -2.12 -11.22 -8.77
N ASN A 252 -2.86 -12.20 -9.27
CA ASN A 252 -3.73 -13.07 -8.47
C ASN A 252 -3.97 -14.37 -9.21
N ILE A 253 -3.60 -15.48 -8.58
CA ILE A 253 -3.65 -16.82 -9.20
C ILE A 253 -5.06 -17.24 -9.62
N ASP A 254 -6.09 -16.76 -8.90
CA ASP A 254 -7.48 -17.15 -9.12
C ASP A 254 -8.18 -16.31 -10.20
N TRP A 255 -7.65 -15.14 -10.53
CA TRP A 255 -8.31 -14.18 -11.44
C TRP A 255 -8.54 -14.75 -12.83
N LEU A 256 -7.57 -15.49 -13.35
CA LEU A 256 -7.71 -16.10 -14.68
C LEU A 256 -8.79 -17.16 -14.72
N ASP A 257 -8.89 -17.96 -13.65
CA ASP A 257 -9.92 -19.01 -13.55
C ASP A 257 -11.31 -18.39 -13.38
N TYR A 258 -11.45 -17.33 -12.59
CA TYR A 258 -12.71 -16.57 -12.47
C TYR A 258 -13.15 -16.00 -13.81
N LEU A 259 -12.26 -15.31 -14.51
CA LEU A 259 -12.56 -14.73 -15.82
C LEU A 259 -12.92 -15.84 -16.83
N THR A 260 -12.18 -16.95 -16.83
CA THR A 260 -12.42 -18.06 -17.75
C THR A 260 -13.81 -18.68 -17.53
N ARG A 261 -14.18 -18.94 -16.28
CA ARG A 261 -15.51 -19.48 -15.93
C ARG A 261 -16.64 -18.56 -16.42
N LYS A 262 -16.52 -17.24 -16.16
CA LYS A 262 -17.52 -16.27 -16.58
C LYS A 262 -17.59 -16.16 -18.11
N ALA A 263 -16.43 -16.14 -18.77
CA ALA A 263 -16.37 -16.10 -20.23
C ALA A 263 -17.01 -17.34 -20.89
N GLN A 264 -16.94 -18.52 -20.26
CA GLN A 264 -17.61 -19.73 -20.74
C GLN A 264 -19.15 -19.59 -20.71
N VAL A 265 -19.71 -18.90 -19.71
CA VAL A 265 -21.14 -18.61 -19.63
C VAL A 265 -21.54 -17.56 -20.67
N LEU A 266 -20.79 -16.46 -20.73
CA LEU A 266 -21.08 -15.32 -21.61
C LEU A 266 -20.85 -15.62 -23.10
N PHE A 267 -19.80 -16.39 -23.42
CA PHE A 267 -19.28 -16.61 -24.77
C PHE A 267 -18.91 -18.08 -25.02
N PRO A 268 -19.82 -19.02 -24.95
CA PRO A 268 -19.50 -20.46 -24.94
C PRO A 268 -18.70 -20.94 -26.14
N ARG A 269 -18.83 -20.28 -27.31
CA ARG A 269 -18.15 -20.69 -28.55
C ARG A 269 -16.73 -20.14 -28.70
N ASP A 270 -16.42 -18.97 -28.13
CA ASP A 270 -15.16 -18.26 -28.34
C ASP A 270 -14.57 -17.66 -27.05
N TYR A 271 -14.91 -18.26 -25.88
CA TYR A 271 -14.54 -17.78 -24.57
C TYR A 271 -13.04 -17.51 -24.41
N ASN A 272 -12.16 -18.33 -25.00
CA ASN A 272 -10.72 -18.13 -24.93
C ASN A 272 -10.27 -16.79 -25.55
N LYS A 273 -10.85 -16.42 -26.71
CA LYS A 273 -10.57 -15.12 -27.35
C LYS A 273 -11.07 -13.97 -26.50
N LYS A 274 -12.23 -14.17 -25.85
CA LYS A 274 -12.82 -13.15 -24.98
C LYS A 274 -12.03 -12.97 -23.68
N VAL A 275 -11.51 -14.04 -23.10
CA VAL A 275 -10.59 -13.98 -21.96
C VAL A 275 -9.38 -13.12 -22.31
N ASP A 276 -8.71 -13.39 -23.44
CA ASP A 276 -7.56 -12.62 -23.90
C ASP A 276 -7.92 -11.14 -24.17
N MET A 277 -9.12 -10.89 -24.68
CA MET A 277 -9.62 -9.53 -24.92
C MET A 277 -9.81 -8.76 -23.59
N TYR A 278 -10.44 -9.36 -22.57
CA TYR A 278 -10.64 -8.71 -21.27
C TYR A 278 -9.33 -8.51 -20.51
N ILE A 279 -8.40 -9.44 -20.61
CA ILE A 279 -7.04 -9.27 -20.09
C ILE A 279 -6.37 -8.06 -20.78
N LYS A 280 -6.50 -7.93 -22.12
CA LYS A 280 -5.96 -6.78 -22.85
C LYS A 280 -6.62 -5.46 -22.39
N TYR A 281 -7.93 -5.42 -22.16
CA TYR A 281 -8.61 -4.22 -21.66
C TYR A 281 -8.13 -3.85 -20.25
N TYR A 282 -7.95 -4.84 -19.38
CA TYR A 282 -7.40 -4.61 -18.05
C TYR A 282 -6.00 -4.00 -18.11
N VAL A 283 -5.12 -4.59 -18.89
CA VAL A 283 -3.74 -4.12 -19.10
C VAL A 283 -3.72 -2.69 -19.66
N LYS A 284 -4.48 -2.41 -20.71
CA LYS A 284 -4.54 -1.09 -21.33
C LYS A 284 -5.06 -0.02 -20.37
N GLY A 285 -6.06 -0.34 -19.58
CA GLY A 285 -6.64 0.59 -18.61
C GLY A 285 -5.72 0.88 -17.44
N MET A 286 -4.94 -0.10 -17.00
CA MET A 286 -3.89 0.13 -15.99
C MET A 286 -2.89 1.19 -16.46
N LYS A 287 -2.50 1.19 -17.74
CA LYS A 287 -1.68 2.25 -18.33
C LYS A 287 -2.34 3.62 -18.19
N ILE A 288 -3.60 3.72 -18.62
CA ILE A 288 -4.37 4.99 -18.57
C ILE A 288 -4.42 5.52 -17.14
N ILE A 289 -4.72 4.66 -16.16
CA ILE A 289 -4.75 5.05 -14.75
C ILE A 289 -3.39 5.58 -14.31
N THR A 290 -2.31 4.94 -14.72
CA THR A 290 -0.96 5.34 -14.34
C THR A 290 -0.61 6.70 -14.89
N ASP A 291 -0.85 6.93 -16.17
CA ASP A 291 -0.61 8.23 -16.82
C ASP A 291 -1.42 9.34 -16.15
N MET A 292 -2.68 9.04 -15.79
CA MET A 292 -3.53 9.97 -15.07
C MET A 292 -3.07 10.20 -13.62
N LEU A 293 -2.59 9.17 -12.93
CA LEU A 293 -2.04 9.31 -11.56
C LEU A 293 -0.81 10.19 -11.53
N HIS A 294 0.07 10.09 -12.52
CA HIS A 294 1.23 10.99 -12.64
C HIS A 294 0.83 12.46 -12.88
N SER A 295 -0.25 12.67 -13.63
CA SER A 295 -0.70 14.02 -13.96
C SER A 295 -1.64 14.62 -12.92
N ASN A 296 -2.50 13.83 -12.30
CA ASN A 296 -3.52 14.29 -11.34
C ASN A 296 -4.07 13.16 -10.44
N ALA A 297 -3.33 12.80 -9.41
CA ALA A 297 -3.71 11.77 -8.45
C ALA A 297 -5.07 12.04 -7.74
N SER A 298 -5.41 13.31 -7.50
CA SER A 298 -6.68 13.69 -6.87
C SER A 298 -7.87 13.36 -7.77
N PHE A 299 -7.71 13.63 -9.07
CA PHE A 299 -8.74 13.32 -10.07
C PHE A 299 -8.98 11.81 -10.17
N VAL A 300 -7.92 11.01 -10.19
CA VAL A 300 -8.05 9.55 -10.27
C VAL A 300 -8.74 8.98 -9.04
N ARG A 301 -8.39 9.45 -7.83
CA ARG A 301 -9.07 9.03 -6.59
C ARG A 301 -10.57 9.34 -6.63
N GLU A 302 -10.93 10.56 -7.03
CA GLU A 302 -12.35 10.93 -7.14
C GLU A 302 -13.05 10.12 -8.23
N LEU A 303 -12.41 9.88 -9.36
CA LEU A 303 -12.92 9.06 -10.45
C LEU A 303 -13.19 7.62 -9.97
N ASN A 304 -12.25 7.00 -9.27
CA ASN A 304 -12.42 5.67 -8.70
C ASN A 304 -13.57 5.64 -7.69
N ARG A 305 -13.61 6.57 -6.74
CA ARG A 305 -14.67 6.66 -5.73
C ARG A 305 -16.08 6.77 -6.33
N VAL A 306 -16.21 7.55 -7.38
CA VAL A 306 -17.52 7.71 -8.06
C VAL A 306 -17.87 6.46 -8.85
N ASN A 307 -16.91 5.87 -9.54
CA ASN A 307 -17.14 4.66 -10.31
C ASN A 307 -17.48 3.48 -9.39
N ASP A 308 -16.86 3.34 -8.23
CA ASP A 308 -17.18 2.30 -7.27
C ASP A 308 -18.61 2.47 -6.73
N LYS A 309 -19.04 3.69 -6.39
CA LYS A 309 -20.44 3.95 -6.02
C LYS A 309 -21.41 3.60 -7.13
N PHE A 310 -21.05 3.91 -8.37
CA PHE A 310 -21.87 3.60 -9.53
C PHE A 310 -21.96 2.09 -9.78
N PHE A 311 -20.82 1.39 -9.75
CA PHE A 311 -20.78 -0.07 -9.86
C PHE A 311 -21.57 -0.77 -8.75
N ASN A 312 -21.43 -0.36 -7.50
CA ASN A 312 -22.18 -0.93 -6.39
C ASN A 312 -23.70 -0.81 -6.64
N LYS A 313 -24.14 0.32 -7.19
CA LYS A 313 -25.54 0.51 -7.58
C LYS A 313 -25.98 -0.40 -8.72
N LEU A 314 -25.13 -0.64 -9.73
CA LEU A 314 -25.40 -1.58 -10.81
C LEU A 314 -25.46 -3.02 -10.29
N LEU A 315 -24.55 -3.40 -9.37
CA LEU A 315 -24.49 -4.72 -8.78
C LEU A 315 -25.73 -5.05 -7.91
N GLU A 316 -26.38 -4.03 -7.32
CA GLU A 316 -27.66 -4.21 -6.59
C GLU A 316 -28.81 -4.71 -7.50
N ILE A 317 -28.74 -4.43 -8.80
CA ILE A 317 -29.76 -4.84 -9.79
C ILE A 317 -29.26 -5.97 -10.71
N HIS A 318 -27.98 -6.29 -10.67
CA HIS A 318 -27.38 -7.36 -11.45
C HIS A 318 -27.87 -8.72 -10.96
N LYS A 319 -28.18 -9.60 -11.91
CA LYS A 319 -28.47 -11.01 -11.64
C LYS A 319 -27.24 -11.84 -11.97
N GLU A 320 -26.89 -12.76 -11.08
CA GLU A 320 -25.79 -13.69 -11.33
C GLU A 320 -26.19 -14.90 -12.19
N ASP A 321 -27.46 -15.30 -12.11
CA ASP A 321 -27.99 -16.50 -12.76
C ASP A 321 -28.79 -16.13 -14.01
N PHE A 322 -28.45 -16.74 -15.13
CA PHE A 322 -29.06 -16.48 -16.43
C PHE A 322 -29.51 -17.77 -17.11
N ASP A 323 -30.69 -17.74 -17.73
CA ASP A 323 -31.27 -18.86 -18.48
C ASP A 323 -30.57 -19.12 -19.83
N SER A 324 -29.82 -18.10 -20.33
CA SER A 324 -29.08 -18.18 -21.60
C SER A 324 -27.86 -17.33 -21.62
N SER A 325 -26.89 -17.71 -22.46
CA SER A 325 -25.69 -16.91 -22.73
C SER A 325 -26.03 -15.57 -23.39
N GLU A 326 -27.07 -15.53 -24.20
CA GLU A 326 -27.55 -14.30 -24.82
C GLU A 326 -28.07 -13.31 -23.78
N GLY A 327 -28.80 -13.79 -22.77
CA GLY A 327 -29.30 -12.97 -21.66
C GLY A 327 -28.15 -12.44 -20.80
N ALA A 328 -27.21 -13.28 -20.45
CA ALA A 328 -25.99 -12.92 -19.70
C ALA A 328 -25.14 -11.88 -20.48
N TYR A 329 -24.99 -12.08 -21.79
CA TYR A 329 -24.26 -11.13 -22.63
C TYR A 329 -24.96 -9.78 -22.75
N ALA A 330 -26.29 -9.77 -22.90
CA ALA A 330 -27.05 -8.54 -22.95
C ALA A 330 -26.95 -7.74 -21.65
N ASP A 331 -26.90 -8.39 -20.49
CA ASP A 331 -26.66 -7.75 -19.20
C ASP A 331 -25.27 -7.11 -19.14
N LEU A 332 -24.23 -7.85 -19.55
CA LEU A 332 -22.86 -7.32 -19.59
C LEU A 332 -22.72 -6.12 -20.53
N GLU A 333 -23.34 -6.16 -21.70
CA GLU A 333 -23.37 -5.02 -22.65
C GLU A 333 -24.08 -3.80 -22.04
N ASN A 334 -25.18 -4.03 -21.32
CA ASN A 334 -25.89 -2.96 -20.63
C ASN A 334 -25.01 -2.33 -19.54
N ILE A 335 -24.40 -3.15 -18.67
CA ILE A 335 -23.46 -2.68 -17.66
C ILE A 335 -22.30 -1.89 -18.30
N THR A 336 -21.71 -2.42 -19.36
CA THR A 336 -20.61 -1.76 -20.08
C THR A 336 -21.01 -0.41 -20.63
N SER A 337 -22.19 -0.31 -21.22
CA SER A 337 -22.76 0.93 -21.77
C SER A 337 -23.00 1.97 -20.68
N GLU A 338 -23.63 1.57 -19.57
CA GLU A 338 -23.89 2.46 -18.43
C GLU A 338 -22.61 2.97 -17.79
N VAL A 339 -21.60 2.11 -17.61
CA VAL A 339 -20.29 2.48 -17.12
C VAL A 339 -19.61 3.49 -18.05
N ARG A 340 -19.66 3.23 -19.38
CA ARG A 340 -19.11 4.15 -20.39
C ARG A 340 -19.75 5.52 -20.34
N ILE A 341 -21.06 5.60 -20.24
CA ILE A 341 -21.80 6.87 -20.12
C ILE A 341 -21.39 7.62 -18.85
N SER A 342 -21.35 6.91 -17.72
CA SER A 342 -20.96 7.50 -16.43
C SER A 342 -19.53 8.05 -16.44
N ILE A 343 -18.61 7.35 -17.09
CA ILE A 343 -17.21 7.76 -17.21
C ILE A 343 -17.05 8.91 -18.19
N ALA A 344 -17.66 8.84 -19.37
CA ALA A 344 -17.57 9.87 -20.42
C ALA A 344 -17.98 11.26 -19.90
N ALA A 345 -18.98 11.33 -19.04
CA ALA A 345 -19.42 12.57 -18.42
C ALA A 345 -18.32 13.28 -17.57
N ARG A 346 -17.22 12.60 -17.27
CA ARG A 346 -16.10 13.10 -16.45
C ARG A 346 -14.86 13.43 -17.25
N PHE A 347 -14.88 13.14 -18.54
CA PHE A 347 -13.82 13.45 -19.50
C PHE A 347 -14.32 14.42 -20.58
N PRO A 348 -14.71 15.66 -20.23
CA PRO A 348 -15.30 16.58 -21.20
C PRO A 348 -14.32 16.97 -22.31
N GLU A 349 -13.01 16.79 -22.10
CA GLU A 349 -11.97 17.08 -23.08
C GLU A 349 -11.66 15.89 -24.02
N ASP A 350 -12.15 14.69 -23.69
CA ASP A 350 -12.01 13.48 -24.50
C ASP A 350 -13.06 13.46 -25.62
N LYS A 351 -12.84 14.31 -26.64
CA LYS A 351 -13.83 14.57 -27.71
C LYS A 351 -14.18 13.36 -28.54
N ASP A 352 -13.27 12.41 -28.69
CA ASP A 352 -13.48 11.17 -29.41
C ASP A 352 -13.96 10.00 -28.52
N GLY A 353 -13.98 10.21 -27.20
CA GLY A 353 -14.42 9.22 -26.21
C GLY A 353 -13.50 8.01 -26.08
N THR A 354 -12.27 8.09 -26.59
CA THR A 354 -11.32 6.97 -26.61
C THR A 354 -10.84 6.65 -25.20
N ILE A 355 -10.39 7.66 -24.45
CA ILE A 355 -9.88 7.49 -23.08
C ILE A 355 -10.99 6.99 -22.16
N ALA A 356 -12.17 7.63 -22.23
CA ALA A 356 -13.32 7.22 -21.43
C ALA A 356 -13.79 5.81 -21.77
N GLY A 357 -13.75 5.44 -23.06
CA GLY A 357 -14.10 4.11 -23.53
C GLY A 357 -13.15 3.03 -23.05
N ASP A 358 -11.86 3.26 -23.19
CA ASP A 358 -10.80 2.32 -22.74
C ASP A 358 -10.83 2.16 -21.21
N TYR A 359 -11.03 3.26 -20.48
CA TYR A 359 -11.15 3.21 -19.03
C TYR A 359 -12.43 2.47 -18.58
N ALA A 360 -13.54 2.63 -19.28
CA ALA A 360 -14.76 1.87 -19.00
C ALA A 360 -14.54 0.36 -19.18
N LEU A 361 -13.91 -0.02 -20.28
CA LEU A 361 -13.58 -1.43 -20.56
C LEU A 361 -12.62 -2.01 -19.52
N TYR A 362 -11.67 -1.22 -19.07
CA TYR A 362 -10.80 -1.59 -17.94
C TYR A 362 -11.60 -1.88 -16.66
N ARG A 363 -12.50 -0.98 -16.26
CA ARG A 363 -13.30 -1.15 -15.03
C ARG A 363 -14.21 -2.39 -15.10
N VAL A 364 -14.79 -2.68 -16.25
CA VAL A 364 -15.58 -3.90 -16.46
C VAL A 364 -14.68 -5.14 -16.38
N ALA A 365 -13.52 -5.13 -17.06
CA ALA A 365 -12.56 -6.23 -17.01
C ALA A 365 -12.06 -6.50 -15.58
N GLU A 366 -11.77 -5.46 -14.81
CA GLU A 366 -11.37 -5.55 -13.40
C GLU A 366 -12.45 -6.25 -12.56
N ARG A 367 -13.73 -5.89 -12.74
CA ARG A 367 -14.84 -6.49 -12.00
C ARG A 367 -15.09 -7.96 -12.40
N LEU A 368 -14.86 -8.29 -13.66
CA LEU A 368 -14.89 -9.69 -14.12
C LEU A 368 -13.74 -10.53 -13.53
N LEU A 369 -12.55 -9.95 -13.42
CA LEU A 369 -11.38 -10.63 -12.86
C LEU A 369 -11.50 -10.89 -11.34
N ASN A 370 -12.04 -9.96 -10.58
CA ASN A 370 -12.04 -9.99 -9.11
C ASN A 370 -13.35 -10.49 -8.46
N CYS A 371 -14.21 -11.18 -9.19
CA CYS A 371 -15.49 -11.72 -8.72
C CYS A 371 -16.55 -10.72 -8.24
N HIS A 372 -16.39 -9.42 -8.49
CA HIS A 372 -17.43 -8.44 -8.19
C HIS A 372 -18.55 -8.40 -9.22
N LEU A 373 -18.33 -8.96 -10.40
CA LEU A 373 -19.34 -9.16 -11.44
C LEU A 373 -19.29 -10.64 -11.84
N ASP A 374 -20.24 -11.43 -11.42
CA ASP A 374 -20.30 -12.86 -11.67
C ASP A 374 -21.45 -13.24 -12.61
N TYR A 375 -21.22 -14.31 -13.37
CA TYR A 375 -22.19 -14.87 -14.31
C TYR A 375 -22.19 -16.38 -14.13
N LYS A 376 -23.38 -16.94 -13.86
CA LYS A 376 -23.59 -18.38 -13.67
C LYS A 376 -24.66 -18.86 -14.61
N ALA A 377 -24.42 -19.97 -15.28
CA ALA A 377 -25.48 -20.66 -16.02
C ALA A 377 -26.41 -21.33 -15.03
N LEU A 378 -27.71 -21.20 -15.25
CA LEU A 378 -28.67 -22.05 -14.54
C LEU A 378 -28.45 -23.54 -14.93
N PRO A 379 -28.58 -24.47 -13.97
CA PRO A 379 -28.34 -25.86 -14.19
C PRO A 379 -29.32 -26.49 -15.19
#